data_dec36fb7f49ff34c9b8b8158e0673018
#
_entry.id   dec36fb7f49ff34c9b8b8158e0673018
#
_cell.length_a   1.000
_cell.length_b   1.000
_cell.length_c   1.000
_cell.angle_alpha   90.00
_cell.angle_beta   90.00
_cell.angle_gamma   90.00
#
_symmetry.space_group_name_H-M   'P 1'
#
loop_
_entity.id
_entity.type
_entity.pdbx_description
1 polymer ?
#
loop_
_entity_poly.entity_id
_entity_poly.type
_entity_poly.pdbx_seq_one_letter_code
_entity_poly.pdbx_strand_id
1 'polypeptide(L)'
;MNPEILLALENIVGSAYIFTDEATRKTYGRDETEDLSFPPHVVVKPANTEEVVQILKVSNTYKIPTTPIGARTGLSGGALSIYGGIAISMERFNQIIEIDEQNLQVTTEPGVITQVLREAVAEKGLFYPVDPSSMGSCFIGGNIAENSGGARALKYGVTKDYVLNLEVVLPTGDIIWTGANTLKNSTGYNLTQLMVGSEGTLGIVTKIVLKLLPQNKHNVLLLVPFYKAEQACEAVSAIFRAGIVPSALEFMERDAIDWTLKFVDGLNVEVKDNVQAHLLIEVDGNYPEILMQEAEQILAVVEQFEIDEVLFADTEEQKNALWKMRRSVAEAVKANSIYKEEDTVVPRYELPKLLKGIKEIGAKYGFQSVCYGHAGDGNLH
;
A
#
# COMPACT_ATOMS: atom_id res chain seq x y z
N MET A 1 1.04 -31.60 -13.81
CA MET A 1 1.38 -30.92 -15.10
C MET A 1 2.09 -31.91 -16.01
N ASN A 2 1.91 -31.82 -17.35
CA ASN A 2 2.58 -32.71 -18.31
C ASN A 2 4.11 -32.51 -18.25
N PRO A 3 4.94 -33.60 -18.26
CA PRO A 3 6.41 -33.50 -18.27
C PRO A 3 6.99 -32.66 -19.41
N GLU A 4 6.40 -32.70 -20.59
CA GLU A 4 6.81 -31.87 -21.74
C GLU A 4 6.71 -30.37 -21.45
N ILE A 5 5.65 -29.96 -20.77
CA ILE A 5 5.45 -28.55 -20.36
C ILE A 5 6.46 -28.12 -19.30
N LEU A 6 6.72 -29.01 -18.32
CA LEU A 6 7.73 -28.73 -17.29
C LEU A 6 9.12 -28.57 -17.92
N LEU A 7 9.48 -29.43 -18.88
CA LEU A 7 10.74 -29.34 -19.62
C LEU A 7 10.82 -28.03 -20.43
N ALA A 8 9.73 -27.65 -21.10
CA ALA A 8 9.67 -26.36 -21.82
C ALA A 8 9.90 -25.17 -20.90
N LEU A 9 9.24 -25.15 -19.73
CA LEU A 9 9.42 -24.09 -18.72
C LEU A 9 10.84 -24.10 -18.13
N GLU A 10 11.40 -25.28 -17.86
CA GLU A 10 12.77 -25.44 -17.38
C GLU A 10 13.80 -24.90 -18.38
N ASN A 11 13.61 -25.18 -19.68
CA ASN A 11 14.47 -24.64 -20.74
C ASN A 11 14.41 -23.10 -20.85
N ILE A 12 13.31 -22.46 -20.39
CA ILE A 12 13.16 -20.99 -20.39
C ILE A 12 13.87 -20.39 -19.20
N VAL A 13 13.55 -20.82 -17.98
CA VAL A 13 14.01 -20.15 -16.75
C VAL A 13 15.24 -20.81 -16.11
N GLY A 14 15.60 -22.01 -16.54
CA GLY A 14 16.61 -22.86 -15.92
C GLY A 14 16.08 -23.69 -14.76
N SER A 15 16.73 -24.85 -14.51
CA SER A 15 16.30 -25.80 -13.47
C SER A 15 16.28 -25.27 -12.05
N ALA A 16 17.07 -24.23 -11.74
CA ALA A 16 17.10 -23.57 -10.43
C ALA A 16 15.89 -22.67 -10.17
N TYR A 17 15.09 -22.35 -11.18
CA TYR A 17 14.02 -21.35 -11.11
C TYR A 17 12.62 -21.89 -11.49
N ILE A 18 12.50 -23.24 -11.53
CA ILE A 18 11.23 -23.96 -11.67
C ILE A 18 11.01 -24.82 -10.43
N PHE A 19 9.83 -24.73 -9.81
CA PHE A 19 9.52 -25.41 -8.55
C PHE A 19 8.23 -26.19 -8.68
N THR A 20 8.31 -27.49 -8.45
CA THR A 20 7.17 -28.41 -8.47
C THR A 20 6.92 -29.07 -7.12
N ASP A 21 7.81 -28.86 -6.15
CA ASP A 21 7.70 -29.38 -4.80
C ASP A 21 6.49 -28.79 -4.05
N GLU A 22 5.90 -29.58 -3.17
CA GLU A 22 4.68 -29.21 -2.47
C GLU A 22 4.86 -28.00 -1.53
N ALA A 23 6.01 -27.90 -0.86
CA ALA A 23 6.29 -26.83 0.10
C ALA A 23 6.32 -25.46 -0.59
N THR A 24 7.08 -25.35 -1.69
CA THR A 24 7.13 -24.12 -2.49
C THR A 24 5.75 -23.78 -3.07
N ARG A 25 5.05 -24.74 -3.66
CA ARG A 25 3.73 -24.52 -4.24
C ARG A 25 2.71 -24.05 -3.19
N LYS A 26 2.73 -24.58 -1.97
CA LYS A 26 1.89 -24.11 -0.86
C LYS A 26 2.23 -22.67 -0.47
N THR A 27 3.51 -22.31 -0.43
CA THR A 27 3.96 -20.94 -0.13
C THR A 27 3.45 -19.93 -1.17
N TYR A 28 3.50 -20.30 -2.47
CA TYR A 28 3.00 -19.43 -3.55
C TYR A 28 1.49 -19.55 -3.80
N GLY A 29 0.81 -20.41 -3.10
CA GLY A 29 -0.65 -20.55 -3.12
C GLY A 29 -1.37 -19.72 -2.05
N ARG A 30 -0.67 -18.82 -1.36
CA ARG A 30 -1.20 -17.96 -0.31
C ARG A 30 -0.71 -16.52 -0.47
N ASP A 31 -1.53 -15.59 -0.07
CA ASP A 31 -1.20 -14.19 0.20
C ASP A 31 -1.63 -13.85 1.63
N GLU A 32 -1.85 -12.59 1.95
CA GLU A 32 -2.36 -12.16 3.27
C GLU A 32 -3.90 -12.22 3.38
N THR A 33 -4.59 -12.71 2.34
CA THR A 33 -6.03 -13.01 2.44
C THR A 33 -6.24 -14.21 3.36
N GLU A 34 -7.13 -14.06 4.33
CA GLU A 34 -7.35 -15.02 5.39
C GLU A 34 -7.83 -16.38 4.86
N ASP A 35 -7.27 -17.46 5.42
CA ASP A 35 -7.68 -18.86 5.24
C ASP A 35 -7.75 -19.40 3.80
N LEU A 36 -7.34 -18.62 2.80
CA LEU A 36 -7.32 -19.06 1.42
C LEU A 36 -5.98 -19.71 1.03
N SER A 37 -6.05 -20.83 0.33
CA SER A 37 -4.87 -21.53 -0.18
C SER A 37 -5.18 -22.22 -1.51
N PHE A 38 -4.54 -21.72 -2.58
CA PHE A 38 -4.70 -22.26 -3.95
C PHE A 38 -3.32 -22.51 -4.57
N PRO A 39 -2.65 -23.65 -4.22
CA PRO A 39 -1.32 -23.95 -4.74
C PRO A 39 -1.32 -24.09 -6.26
N PRO A 40 -0.43 -23.38 -6.98
CA PRO A 40 -0.25 -23.57 -8.43
C PRO A 40 0.26 -24.98 -8.74
N HIS A 41 0.19 -25.41 -10.00
CA HIS A 41 0.81 -26.66 -10.42
C HIS A 41 2.34 -26.56 -10.49
N VAL A 42 2.85 -25.38 -10.84
CA VAL A 42 4.28 -25.07 -10.92
C VAL A 42 4.50 -23.58 -10.63
N VAL A 43 5.62 -23.26 -10.00
CA VAL A 43 6.11 -21.90 -9.82
C VAL A 43 7.33 -21.69 -10.70
N VAL A 44 7.36 -20.61 -11.48
CA VAL A 44 8.51 -20.20 -12.28
C VAL A 44 8.96 -18.80 -11.90
N LYS A 45 10.26 -18.55 -11.91
CA LYS A 45 10.87 -17.24 -11.58
C LYS A 45 11.67 -16.73 -12.79
N PRO A 46 11.05 -16.05 -13.76
CA PRO A 46 11.76 -15.45 -14.89
C PRO A 46 12.71 -14.34 -14.45
N ALA A 47 13.80 -14.13 -15.21
CA ALA A 47 14.80 -13.10 -14.94
C ALA A 47 14.66 -11.87 -15.83
N ASN A 48 13.93 -11.95 -16.91
CA ASN A 48 13.83 -10.89 -17.92
C ASN A 48 12.51 -10.98 -18.70
N THR A 49 12.20 -9.91 -19.42
CA THR A 49 10.96 -9.78 -20.22
C THR A 49 10.81 -10.93 -21.25
N GLU A 50 11.89 -11.35 -21.88
CA GLU A 50 11.84 -12.42 -22.90
C GLU A 50 11.43 -13.77 -22.30
N GLU A 51 11.91 -14.12 -21.12
CA GLU A 51 11.48 -15.33 -20.40
C GLU A 51 9.98 -15.28 -20.08
N VAL A 52 9.44 -14.10 -19.67
CA VAL A 52 7.99 -13.93 -19.46
C VAL A 52 7.23 -14.16 -20.77
N VAL A 53 7.70 -13.60 -21.89
CA VAL A 53 7.11 -13.81 -23.22
C VAL A 53 7.05 -15.30 -23.56
N GLN A 54 8.15 -16.04 -23.38
CA GLN A 54 8.22 -17.47 -23.70
C GLN A 54 7.29 -18.29 -22.79
N ILE A 55 7.20 -17.98 -21.50
CA ILE A 55 6.28 -18.63 -20.57
C ILE A 55 4.83 -18.44 -21.03
N LEU A 56 4.43 -17.21 -21.40
CA LEU A 56 3.08 -16.94 -21.89
C LEU A 56 2.78 -17.65 -23.23
N LYS A 57 3.75 -17.77 -24.12
CA LYS A 57 3.60 -18.57 -25.34
C LYS A 57 3.35 -20.05 -25.04
N VAL A 58 4.09 -20.64 -24.10
CA VAL A 58 3.84 -22.01 -23.61
C VAL A 58 2.44 -22.12 -23.01
N SER A 59 2.07 -21.20 -22.11
CA SER A 59 0.74 -21.14 -21.50
C SER A 59 -0.37 -21.12 -22.57
N ASN A 60 -0.26 -20.26 -23.59
CA ASN A 60 -1.23 -20.15 -24.66
C ASN A 60 -1.33 -21.42 -25.51
N THR A 61 -0.18 -22.05 -25.84
CA THR A 61 -0.12 -23.28 -26.64
C THR A 61 -0.85 -24.42 -25.95
N TYR A 62 -0.63 -24.59 -24.66
CA TYR A 62 -1.21 -25.68 -23.87
C TYR A 62 -2.48 -25.30 -23.10
N LYS A 63 -2.97 -24.06 -23.25
CA LYS A 63 -4.17 -23.50 -22.56
C LYS A 63 -4.09 -23.65 -21.04
N ILE A 64 -2.95 -23.27 -20.46
CA ILE A 64 -2.71 -23.37 -19.02
C ILE A 64 -2.94 -21.99 -18.39
N PRO A 65 -3.74 -21.88 -17.31
CA PRO A 65 -3.87 -20.64 -16.54
C PRO A 65 -2.52 -20.15 -16.02
N THR A 66 -2.33 -18.82 -16.01
CA THR A 66 -1.17 -18.16 -15.42
C THR A 66 -1.60 -17.15 -14.37
N THR A 67 -0.83 -17.06 -13.29
CA THR A 67 -1.02 -16.06 -12.23
C THR A 67 0.30 -15.33 -12.02
N PRO A 68 0.41 -14.04 -12.39
CA PRO A 68 1.59 -13.25 -12.03
C PRO A 68 1.58 -12.98 -10.52
N ILE A 69 2.75 -13.11 -9.88
CA ILE A 69 2.87 -13.02 -8.43
C ILE A 69 3.99 -12.03 -8.07
N GLY A 70 3.64 -11.04 -7.24
CA GLY A 70 4.58 -10.14 -6.57
C GLY A 70 5.02 -10.68 -5.21
N ALA A 71 5.01 -9.81 -4.20
CA ALA A 71 5.40 -10.17 -2.83
C ALA A 71 4.31 -10.90 -2.02
N ARG A 72 3.11 -11.02 -2.53
CA ARG A 72 1.95 -11.66 -1.88
C ARG A 72 1.52 -10.98 -0.56
N THR A 73 1.67 -9.68 -0.49
CA THR A 73 1.26 -8.85 0.65
C THR A 73 -0.17 -8.32 0.53
N GLY A 74 -0.87 -8.66 -0.55
CA GLY A 74 -2.24 -8.24 -0.83
C GLY A 74 -3.27 -8.98 0.03
N LEU A 75 -4.43 -8.33 0.25
CA LEU A 75 -5.53 -8.81 1.09
C LEU A 75 -6.79 -9.18 0.27
N SER A 76 -6.69 -9.14 -1.08
CA SER A 76 -7.83 -9.34 -1.98
C SER A 76 -7.82 -10.67 -2.74
N GLY A 77 -6.80 -11.50 -2.53
CA GLY A 77 -6.69 -12.81 -3.21
C GLY A 77 -6.18 -12.72 -4.65
N GLY A 78 -5.71 -11.56 -5.12
CA GLY A 78 -5.23 -11.34 -6.49
C GLY A 78 -4.01 -12.19 -6.89
N ALA A 79 -3.20 -12.63 -5.91
CA ALA A 79 -2.05 -13.50 -6.14
C ALA A 79 -2.37 -15.01 -6.12
N LEU A 80 -3.63 -15.40 -5.91
CA LEU A 80 -4.03 -16.80 -5.72
C LEU A 80 -4.29 -17.50 -7.06
N SER A 81 -3.66 -18.66 -7.25
CA SER A 81 -3.81 -19.48 -8.46
C SER A 81 -5.06 -20.36 -8.38
N ILE A 82 -6.26 -19.77 -8.36
CA ILE A 82 -7.54 -20.46 -8.13
C ILE A 82 -7.84 -21.58 -9.14
N TYR A 83 -7.23 -21.55 -10.32
CA TYR A 83 -7.32 -22.60 -11.34
C TYR A 83 -6.04 -23.45 -11.41
N GLY A 84 -5.12 -23.36 -10.43
CA GLY A 84 -3.80 -23.98 -10.52
C GLY A 84 -2.94 -23.34 -11.60
N GLY A 85 -2.37 -24.13 -12.50
CA GLY A 85 -1.58 -23.61 -13.62
C GLY A 85 -0.17 -23.17 -13.23
N ILE A 86 0.32 -22.10 -13.87
CA ILE A 86 1.67 -21.57 -13.72
C ILE A 86 1.63 -20.29 -12.88
N ALA A 87 2.28 -20.29 -11.73
CA ALA A 87 2.58 -19.06 -10.97
C ALA A 87 3.88 -18.45 -11.49
N ILE A 88 3.82 -17.20 -11.93
CA ILE A 88 4.96 -16.45 -12.49
C ILE A 88 5.42 -15.43 -11.43
N SER A 89 6.45 -15.77 -10.67
CA SER A 89 6.99 -14.90 -9.63
C SER A 89 7.95 -13.86 -10.20
N MET A 90 7.70 -12.60 -9.91
CA MET A 90 8.50 -11.47 -10.38
C MET A 90 9.70 -11.12 -9.47
N GLU A 91 10.05 -11.97 -8.51
CA GLU A 91 11.10 -11.73 -7.52
C GLU A 91 12.49 -11.44 -8.12
N ARG A 92 12.80 -11.96 -9.31
CA ARG A 92 14.09 -11.73 -9.97
C ARG A 92 14.16 -10.41 -10.74
N PHE A 93 13.03 -9.73 -10.93
CA PHE A 93 12.96 -8.38 -11.50
C PHE A 93 13.15 -7.35 -10.39
N ASN A 94 14.35 -7.24 -9.82
CA ASN A 94 14.58 -6.50 -8.58
C ASN A 94 15.58 -5.35 -8.73
N GLN A 95 15.78 -4.82 -9.94
CA GLN A 95 16.73 -3.74 -10.21
C GLN A 95 16.04 -2.38 -10.30
N ILE A 96 16.62 -1.38 -9.63
CA ILE A 96 16.41 0.04 -9.96
C ILE A 96 17.31 0.34 -11.13
N ILE A 97 16.70 0.49 -12.33
CA ILE A 97 17.47 0.59 -13.59
C ILE A 97 18.13 1.97 -13.71
N GLU A 98 17.38 3.03 -13.39
CA GLU A 98 17.85 4.40 -13.51
C GLU A 98 17.08 5.33 -12.58
N ILE A 99 17.75 6.25 -11.91
CA ILE A 99 17.16 7.42 -11.24
C ILE A 99 17.57 8.66 -12.03
N ASP A 100 16.63 9.22 -12.79
CA ASP A 100 16.82 10.44 -13.58
C ASP A 100 16.52 11.67 -12.72
N GLU A 101 17.55 12.21 -12.09
CA GLU A 101 17.45 13.40 -11.23
C GLU A 101 17.03 14.66 -12.00
N GLN A 102 17.31 14.73 -13.31
CA GLN A 102 16.99 15.91 -14.14
C GLN A 102 15.50 15.95 -14.49
N ASN A 103 14.91 14.80 -14.78
CA ASN A 103 13.50 14.68 -15.14
C ASN A 103 12.60 14.27 -13.96
N LEU A 104 13.18 14.08 -12.76
CA LEU A 104 12.48 13.62 -11.55
C LEU A 104 11.70 12.33 -11.83
N GLN A 105 12.40 11.31 -12.30
CA GLN A 105 11.83 10.02 -12.66
C GLN A 105 12.71 8.88 -12.15
N VAL A 106 12.12 7.71 -11.98
CA VAL A 106 12.83 6.45 -11.75
C VAL A 106 12.29 5.39 -12.69
N THR A 107 13.20 4.66 -13.34
CA THR A 107 12.89 3.44 -14.08
C THR A 107 13.28 2.26 -13.22
N THR A 108 12.34 1.36 -12.95
CA THR A 108 12.54 0.22 -12.06
C THR A 108 11.86 -1.03 -12.58
N GLU A 109 12.29 -2.17 -12.07
CA GLU A 109 11.65 -3.46 -12.27
C GLU A 109 10.56 -3.72 -11.23
N PRO A 110 9.55 -4.57 -11.55
CA PRO A 110 8.38 -4.77 -10.70
C PRO A 110 8.66 -5.49 -9.36
N GLY A 111 9.73 -6.24 -9.23
CA GLY A 111 10.11 -6.97 -8.00
C GLY A 111 10.94 -6.14 -7.02
N VAL A 112 11.17 -4.86 -7.29
CA VAL A 112 11.84 -3.96 -6.34
C VAL A 112 10.91 -3.71 -5.14
N ILE A 113 11.45 -3.84 -3.92
CA ILE A 113 10.73 -3.54 -2.68
C ILE A 113 10.47 -2.03 -2.61
N THR A 114 9.25 -1.64 -2.27
CA THR A 114 8.82 -0.24 -2.25
C THR A 114 9.70 0.62 -1.35
N GLN A 115 10.06 0.14 -0.15
CA GLN A 115 10.94 0.86 0.76
C GLN A 115 12.34 1.05 0.18
N VAL A 116 12.91 0.03 -0.48
CA VAL A 116 14.23 0.11 -1.13
C VAL A 116 14.25 1.19 -2.21
N LEU A 117 13.18 1.27 -3.04
CA LEU A 117 13.07 2.33 -4.04
C LEU A 117 12.97 3.71 -3.39
N ARG A 118 12.14 3.85 -2.32
CA ARG A 118 11.98 5.13 -1.60
C ARG A 118 13.29 5.61 -0.99
N GLU A 119 14.06 4.72 -0.37
CA GLU A 119 15.38 5.03 0.21
C GLU A 119 16.38 5.45 -0.88
N ALA A 120 16.45 4.70 -1.98
CA ALA A 120 17.36 5.02 -3.09
C ALA A 120 17.08 6.38 -3.74
N VAL A 121 15.81 6.77 -3.92
CA VAL A 121 15.48 8.09 -4.47
C VAL A 121 15.68 9.20 -3.44
N ALA A 122 15.49 8.92 -2.14
CA ALA A 122 15.71 9.88 -1.06
C ALA A 122 17.19 10.26 -0.93
N GLU A 123 18.14 9.36 -1.18
CA GLU A 123 19.58 9.63 -1.26
C GLU A 123 19.92 10.68 -2.35
N LYS A 124 19.03 10.84 -3.33
CA LYS A 124 19.14 11.84 -4.42
C LYS A 124 18.33 13.12 -4.14
N GLY A 125 17.79 13.28 -2.93
CA GLY A 125 16.92 14.41 -2.58
C GLY A 125 15.55 14.37 -3.28
N LEU A 126 15.13 13.18 -3.72
CA LEU A 126 13.86 12.94 -4.39
C LEU A 126 12.90 12.14 -3.49
N PHE A 127 11.62 12.16 -3.81
CA PHE A 127 10.56 11.57 -3.01
C PHE A 127 9.56 10.77 -3.85
N TYR A 128 9.38 9.51 -3.48
CA TYR A 128 8.27 8.67 -3.94
C TYR A 128 7.28 8.51 -2.79
N PRO A 129 6.09 9.15 -2.84
CA PRO A 129 5.22 9.29 -1.66
C PRO A 129 4.35 8.08 -1.35
N VAL A 130 4.17 7.15 -2.29
CA VAL A 130 3.34 5.96 -2.05
C VAL A 130 3.95 5.11 -0.95
N ASP A 131 3.18 4.91 0.15
CA ASP A 131 3.69 4.29 1.39
C ASP A 131 2.69 3.28 2.00
N PRO A 132 2.34 2.20 1.29
CA PRO A 132 1.46 1.18 1.84
C PRO A 132 2.04 0.61 3.14
N SER A 133 1.18 0.14 4.04
CA SER A 133 1.61 -0.44 5.33
C SER A 133 2.65 -1.54 5.15
N SER A 134 2.57 -2.29 4.05
CA SER A 134 3.50 -3.35 3.66
C SER A 134 4.76 -2.86 2.93
N MET A 135 5.06 -1.56 2.87
CA MET A 135 6.15 -1.00 2.04
C MET A 135 7.52 -1.66 2.27
N GLY A 136 7.78 -2.22 3.46
CA GLY A 136 9.01 -2.94 3.79
C GLY A 136 9.16 -4.30 3.11
N SER A 137 8.09 -4.83 2.52
CA SER A 137 8.07 -6.16 1.89
C SER A 137 7.35 -6.21 0.55
N CYS A 138 6.38 -5.32 0.28
CA CYS A 138 5.66 -5.30 -0.99
C CYS A 138 6.55 -4.85 -2.16
N PHE A 139 6.21 -5.34 -3.35
CA PHE A 139 6.91 -5.00 -4.59
C PHE A 139 6.19 -3.88 -5.35
N ILE A 140 6.96 -3.06 -6.06
CA ILE A 140 6.42 -1.96 -6.90
C ILE A 140 5.41 -2.52 -7.93
N GLY A 141 5.66 -3.69 -8.53
CA GLY A 141 4.71 -4.34 -9.44
C GLY A 141 3.38 -4.72 -8.79
N GLY A 142 3.41 -5.14 -7.52
CA GLY A 142 2.20 -5.34 -6.72
C GLY A 142 1.45 -4.05 -6.46
N ASN A 143 2.17 -2.97 -6.12
CA ASN A 143 1.57 -1.64 -5.95
C ASN A 143 0.90 -1.15 -7.24
N ILE A 144 1.49 -1.44 -8.41
CA ILE A 144 0.87 -1.16 -9.72
C ILE A 144 -0.41 -1.99 -9.89
N ALA A 145 -0.34 -3.29 -9.65
CA ALA A 145 -1.47 -4.21 -9.85
C ALA A 145 -2.68 -3.87 -8.97
N GLU A 146 -2.45 -3.48 -7.72
CA GLU A 146 -3.49 -3.14 -6.74
C GLU A 146 -3.85 -1.64 -6.73
N ASN A 147 -3.10 -0.78 -7.44
CA ASN A 147 -3.18 0.68 -7.29
C ASN A 147 -3.03 1.13 -5.84
N SER A 148 -2.03 0.62 -5.14
CA SER A 148 -1.83 0.81 -3.71
C SER A 148 -1.76 2.27 -3.30
N GLY A 149 -2.37 2.59 -2.15
CA GLY A 149 -2.28 3.87 -1.45
C GLY A 149 -1.39 3.76 -0.20
N GLY A 150 -1.70 4.56 0.80
CA GLY A 150 -1.02 4.60 2.10
C GLY A 150 -1.40 5.87 2.86
N ALA A 151 -0.77 6.11 4.01
CA ALA A 151 -1.07 7.23 4.89
C ALA A 151 -0.99 8.61 4.21
N ARG A 152 -0.14 8.73 3.20
CA ARG A 152 0.09 9.98 2.46
C ARG A 152 -0.82 10.16 1.23
N ALA A 153 -1.69 9.21 0.93
CA ALA A 153 -2.57 9.26 -0.24
C ALA A 153 -3.47 10.50 -0.26
N LEU A 154 -3.89 10.98 0.91
CA LEU A 154 -4.76 12.15 1.04
C LEU A 154 -4.18 13.45 0.44
N LYS A 155 -2.86 13.63 0.47
CA LYS A 155 -2.14 14.79 -0.09
C LYS A 155 -1.51 14.49 -1.44
N TYR A 156 -0.93 13.30 -1.56
CA TYR A 156 -0.06 12.96 -2.69
C TYR A 156 -0.72 12.06 -3.72
N GLY A 157 -1.88 11.46 -3.42
CA GLY A 157 -2.50 10.48 -4.29
C GLY A 157 -1.93 9.07 -4.10
N VAL A 158 -2.32 8.18 -4.99
CA VAL A 158 -2.02 6.75 -4.95
C VAL A 158 -1.09 6.36 -6.10
N THR A 159 -0.75 5.08 -6.21
CA THR A 159 0.21 4.56 -7.22
C THR A 159 -0.07 5.07 -8.64
N LYS A 160 -1.32 5.06 -9.12
CA LYS A 160 -1.70 5.52 -10.47
C LYS A 160 -1.26 6.95 -10.77
N ASP A 161 -1.19 7.81 -9.75
CA ASP A 161 -0.84 9.22 -9.91
C ASP A 161 0.65 9.43 -10.20
N TYR A 162 1.46 8.38 -10.03
CA TYR A 162 2.91 8.40 -10.21
C TYR A 162 3.39 7.61 -11.42
N VAL A 163 2.59 6.71 -11.98
CA VAL A 163 3.00 5.89 -13.12
C VAL A 163 2.95 6.71 -14.42
N LEU A 164 4.10 6.88 -15.06
CA LEU A 164 4.22 7.54 -16.35
C LEU A 164 4.12 6.55 -17.51
N ASN A 165 4.75 5.38 -17.38
CA ASN A 165 4.86 4.40 -18.44
C ASN A 165 5.12 3.00 -17.88
N LEU A 166 4.64 1.98 -18.59
CA LEU A 166 4.84 0.57 -18.26
C LEU A 166 5.28 -0.21 -19.49
N GLU A 167 6.30 -1.05 -19.36
CA GLU A 167 6.52 -2.15 -20.27
C GLU A 167 5.67 -3.32 -19.80
N VAL A 168 4.81 -3.83 -20.67
CA VAL A 168 3.85 -4.88 -20.35
C VAL A 168 3.94 -6.00 -21.38
N VAL A 169 4.02 -7.24 -20.91
CA VAL A 169 3.84 -8.42 -21.75
C VAL A 169 2.35 -8.78 -21.73
N LEU A 170 1.70 -8.67 -22.87
CA LEU A 170 0.30 -9.03 -23.05
C LEU A 170 0.09 -10.55 -23.00
N PRO A 171 -1.13 -11.04 -22.75
CA PRO A 171 -1.41 -12.47 -22.74
C PRO A 171 -1.00 -13.21 -24.02
N THR A 172 -0.93 -12.52 -25.17
CA THR A 172 -0.43 -13.05 -26.45
C THR A 172 1.09 -13.29 -26.49
N GLY A 173 1.83 -12.70 -25.56
CA GLY A 173 3.28 -12.63 -25.55
C GLY A 173 3.86 -11.43 -26.28
N ASP A 174 3.01 -10.49 -26.74
CA ASP A 174 3.47 -9.23 -27.33
C ASP A 174 3.91 -8.26 -26.23
N ILE A 175 4.98 -7.51 -26.51
CA ILE A 175 5.49 -6.48 -25.59
C ILE A 175 4.99 -5.13 -26.06
N ILE A 176 4.40 -4.36 -25.15
CA ILE A 176 3.98 -2.97 -25.41
C ILE A 176 4.54 -2.03 -24.36
N TRP A 177 4.72 -0.77 -24.74
CA TRP A 177 4.83 0.36 -23.82
C TRP A 177 3.49 1.12 -23.79
N THR A 178 2.97 1.37 -22.59
CA THR A 178 1.60 1.89 -22.41
C THR A 178 1.47 3.39 -22.49
N GLY A 179 2.57 4.13 -22.34
CA GLY A 179 2.60 5.57 -22.25
C GLY A 179 3.88 6.18 -22.81
N ALA A 180 4.36 7.24 -22.17
CA ALA A 180 5.60 7.92 -22.48
C ALA A 180 6.24 8.44 -21.17
N ASN A 181 7.58 8.61 -21.18
CA ASN A 181 8.34 9.11 -20.02
C ASN A 181 8.21 10.64 -19.91
N THR A 182 6.99 11.16 -19.99
CA THR A 182 6.68 12.60 -19.95
C THR A 182 5.46 12.85 -19.07
N LEU A 183 5.44 14.00 -18.39
CA LEU A 183 4.30 14.39 -17.53
C LEU A 183 3.02 14.67 -18.31
N LYS A 184 3.16 15.08 -19.56
CA LYS A 184 2.01 15.38 -20.42
C LYS A 184 2.04 14.46 -21.64
N ASN A 185 1.06 13.57 -21.69
CA ASN A 185 0.81 12.70 -22.84
C ASN A 185 -0.70 12.70 -23.14
N SER A 186 -1.11 13.43 -24.18
CA SER A 186 -2.52 13.55 -24.58
C SER A 186 -2.88 12.72 -25.81
N THR A 187 -1.97 11.89 -26.30
CA THR A 187 -2.15 11.12 -27.54
C THR A 187 -2.72 9.73 -27.24
N GLY A 188 -3.89 9.45 -27.82
CA GLY A 188 -4.54 8.14 -27.75
C GLY A 188 -5.19 7.84 -26.37
N TYR A 189 -5.53 6.57 -26.17
CA TYR A 189 -6.09 6.11 -24.90
C TYR A 189 -5.01 6.02 -23.83
N ASN A 190 -5.39 6.26 -22.58
CA ASN A 190 -4.50 6.12 -21.44
C ASN A 190 -4.39 4.64 -21.02
N LEU A 191 -3.57 3.87 -21.73
CA LEU A 191 -3.33 2.45 -21.44
C LEU A 191 -2.61 2.27 -20.13
N THR A 192 -1.77 3.22 -19.72
CA THR A 192 -1.06 3.18 -18.42
C THR A 192 -2.08 3.11 -17.27
N GLN A 193 -3.08 3.99 -17.27
CA GLN A 193 -4.12 3.98 -16.24
C GLN A 193 -5.04 2.75 -16.33
N LEU A 194 -5.19 2.15 -17.51
CA LEU A 194 -5.93 0.89 -17.67
C LEU A 194 -5.21 -0.30 -17.02
N MET A 195 -3.87 -0.31 -17.08
CA MET A 195 -3.04 -1.39 -16.49
C MET A 195 -2.91 -1.27 -14.98
N VAL A 196 -2.90 -0.05 -14.44
CA VAL A 196 -2.84 0.16 -12.98
C VAL A 196 -4.16 -0.25 -12.33
N GLY A 197 -4.12 -1.09 -11.30
CA GLY A 197 -5.30 -1.65 -10.66
C GLY A 197 -5.93 -2.83 -11.43
N SER A 198 -5.21 -3.39 -12.42
CA SER A 198 -5.72 -4.52 -13.21
C SER A 198 -5.46 -5.90 -12.57
N GLU A 199 -4.76 -5.96 -11.46
CA GLU A 199 -4.41 -7.19 -10.72
C GLU A 199 -3.78 -8.27 -11.63
N GLY A 200 -2.96 -7.84 -12.61
CA GLY A 200 -2.31 -8.75 -13.55
C GLY A 200 -3.23 -9.42 -14.58
N THR A 201 -4.51 -9.05 -14.64
CA THR A 201 -5.51 -9.67 -15.55
C THR A 201 -5.36 -9.25 -17.01
N LEU A 202 -4.72 -8.09 -17.25
CA LEU A 202 -4.54 -7.53 -18.61
C LEU A 202 -3.15 -7.80 -19.20
N GLY A 203 -2.16 -8.10 -18.36
CA GLY A 203 -0.78 -8.37 -18.78
C GLY A 203 0.17 -8.38 -17.59
N ILE A 204 1.42 -8.70 -17.85
CA ILE A 204 2.49 -8.78 -16.85
C ILE A 204 3.43 -7.59 -17.03
N VAL A 205 3.52 -6.74 -16.02
CA VAL A 205 4.41 -5.59 -16.02
C VAL A 205 5.86 -6.05 -15.80
N THR A 206 6.77 -5.60 -16.65
CA THR A 206 8.20 -5.96 -16.59
C THR A 206 9.14 -4.78 -16.40
N LYS A 207 8.70 -3.54 -16.75
CA LYS A 207 9.40 -2.30 -16.37
C LYS A 207 8.38 -1.21 -16.04
N ILE A 208 8.78 -0.31 -15.16
CA ILE A 208 7.94 0.72 -14.60
C ILE A 208 8.71 2.04 -14.62
N VAL A 209 8.10 3.09 -15.14
CA VAL A 209 8.62 4.46 -15.04
C VAL A 209 7.69 5.26 -14.13
N LEU A 210 8.25 5.75 -13.00
CA LEU A 210 7.52 6.55 -12.03
C LEU A 210 8.02 7.98 -12.03
N LYS A 211 7.11 8.95 -11.91
CA LYS A 211 7.49 10.31 -11.57
C LYS A 211 7.86 10.40 -10.09
N LEU A 212 8.77 11.29 -9.78
CA LEU A 212 9.21 11.62 -8.44
C LEU A 212 8.89 13.08 -8.11
N LEU A 213 8.94 13.41 -6.84
CA LEU A 213 8.80 14.77 -6.32
C LEU A 213 10.12 15.19 -5.68
N PRO A 214 10.40 16.48 -5.53
CA PRO A 214 11.44 16.96 -4.62
C PRO A 214 11.12 16.54 -3.18
N GLN A 215 12.15 16.14 -2.42
CA GLN A 215 12.01 15.77 -1.03
C GLN A 215 11.64 16.98 -0.16
N ASN A 216 10.57 16.91 0.61
CA ASN A 216 10.31 17.90 1.66
C ASN A 216 11.33 17.76 2.79
N LYS A 217 11.74 18.91 3.36
CA LYS A 217 12.82 18.98 4.35
C LYS A 217 12.32 18.85 5.78
N HIS A 218 11.08 19.22 6.02
CA HIS A 218 10.51 19.32 7.37
C HIS A 218 9.11 18.69 7.41
N ASN A 219 8.74 18.21 8.59
CA ASN A 219 7.39 17.82 8.93
C ASN A 219 7.09 18.16 10.39
N VAL A 220 5.82 18.38 10.69
CA VAL A 220 5.28 18.52 12.05
C VAL A 220 4.25 17.43 12.24
N LEU A 221 4.31 16.75 13.39
CA LEU A 221 3.40 15.65 13.73
C LEU A 221 2.66 15.96 15.01
N LEU A 222 1.34 15.83 14.96
CA LEU A 222 0.40 16.08 16.07
C LEU A 222 -0.32 14.78 16.42
N LEU A 223 -0.45 14.47 17.70
CA LEU A 223 -1.40 13.46 18.18
C LEU A 223 -2.50 14.16 18.93
N VAL A 224 -3.75 14.04 18.46
CA VAL A 224 -4.93 14.67 19.03
C VAL A 224 -5.82 13.61 19.66
N PRO A 225 -5.95 13.59 21.01
CA PRO A 225 -6.83 12.67 21.71
C PRO A 225 -8.26 13.21 21.77
N PHE A 226 -9.25 12.39 21.40
CA PHE A 226 -10.67 12.74 21.44
C PHE A 226 -11.41 11.92 22.49
N TYR A 227 -12.34 12.57 23.21
CA TYR A 227 -13.23 11.91 24.16
C TYR A 227 -14.40 11.18 23.49
N LYS A 228 -14.62 11.42 22.19
CA LYS A 228 -15.63 10.74 21.36
C LYS A 228 -15.04 10.39 20.00
N ALA A 229 -15.12 9.13 19.62
CA ALA A 229 -14.54 8.66 18.37
C ALA A 229 -15.22 9.27 17.13
N GLU A 230 -16.54 9.52 17.19
CA GLU A 230 -17.27 10.17 16.11
C GLU A 230 -16.77 11.62 15.89
N GLN A 231 -16.42 12.34 16.96
CA GLN A 231 -15.88 13.70 16.85
C GLN A 231 -14.49 13.71 16.19
N ALA A 232 -13.67 12.69 16.42
CA ALA A 232 -12.42 12.52 15.67
C ALA A 232 -12.67 12.41 14.17
N CYS A 233 -13.67 11.61 13.76
CA CYS A 233 -14.06 11.50 12.35
C CYS A 233 -14.65 12.81 11.79
N GLU A 234 -15.42 13.59 12.57
CA GLU A 234 -15.97 14.89 12.18
C GLU A 234 -14.84 15.93 11.97
N ALA A 235 -13.82 15.93 12.83
CA ALA A 235 -12.68 16.82 12.76
C ALA A 235 -11.90 16.66 11.43
N VAL A 236 -11.87 15.47 10.83
CA VAL A 236 -11.25 15.22 9.52
C VAL A 236 -11.78 16.21 8.47
N SER A 237 -13.09 16.24 8.28
CA SER A 237 -13.72 17.14 7.30
C SER A 237 -13.55 18.61 7.69
N ALA A 238 -13.55 18.93 8.98
CA ALA A 238 -13.39 20.30 9.47
C ALA A 238 -12.00 20.85 9.11
N ILE A 239 -10.93 20.07 9.27
CA ILE A 239 -9.56 20.44 8.90
C ILE A 239 -9.47 20.80 7.40
N PHE A 240 -9.99 19.95 6.50
CA PHE A 240 -9.98 20.25 5.07
C PHE A 240 -10.79 21.49 4.71
N ARG A 241 -11.94 21.70 5.37
CA ARG A 241 -12.78 22.90 5.15
C ARG A 241 -12.13 24.18 5.65
N ALA A 242 -11.20 24.09 6.59
CA ALA A 242 -10.36 25.20 7.01
C ALA A 242 -9.24 25.56 6.02
N GLY A 243 -9.11 24.80 4.91
CA GLY A 243 -8.14 25.03 3.85
C GLY A 243 -6.80 24.34 4.05
N ILE A 244 -6.68 23.44 5.02
CA ILE A 244 -5.45 22.73 5.34
C ILE A 244 -5.50 21.33 4.70
N VAL A 245 -4.39 20.92 4.07
CA VAL A 245 -4.23 19.58 3.49
C VAL A 245 -3.04 18.90 4.16
N PRO A 246 -3.26 18.14 5.25
CA PRO A 246 -2.20 17.40 5.92
C PRO A 246 -1.50 16.41 4.97
N SER A 247 -0.26 16.04 5.27
CA SER A 247 0.44 14.97 4.53
C SER A 247 -0.01 13.58 4.99
N ALA A 248 -0.48 13.45 6.22
CA ALA A 248 -1.16 12.27 6.73
C ALA A 248 -2.22 12.67 7.77
N LEU A 249 -3.31 11.91 7.83
CA LEU A 249 -4.37 12.09 8.82
C LEU A 249 -5.00 10.73 9.13
N GLU A 250 -4.54 10.13 10.25
CA GLU A 250 -4.76 8.75 10.62
C GLU A 250 -5.67 8.65 11.86
N PHE A 251 -6.65 7.79 11.79
CA PHE A 251 -7.58 7.51 12.88
C PHE A 251 -7.21 6.21 13.59
N MET A 252 -7.30 6.21 14.92
CA MET A 252 -7.17 5.02 15.77
C MET A 252 -8.24 5.08 16.86
N GLU A 253 -9.10 4.07 16.91
CA GLU A 253 -10.06 3.90 17.98
C GLU A 253 -9.38 3.40 19.27
N ARG A 254 -10.03 3.56 20.44
CA ARG A 254 -9.53 3.15 21.75
C ARG A 254 -9.00 1.72 21.77
N ASP A 255 -9.77 0.76 21.29
CA ASP A 255 -9.34 -0.64 21.29
C ASP A 255 -8.09 -0.87 20.43
N ALA A 256 -7.97 -0.17 19.30
CA ALA A 256 -6.78 -0.20 18.45
C ALA A 256 -5.54 0.34 19.18
N ILE A 257 -5.71 1.44 19.92
CA ILE A 257 -4.65 2.06 20.71
C ILE A 257 -4.20 1.10 21.83
N ASP A 258 -5.14 0.60 22.63
CA ASP A 258 -4.86 -0.25 23.79
C ASP A 258 -4.20 -1.57 23.39
N TRP A 259 -4.63 -2.18 22.29
CA TRP A 259 -4.02 -3.42 21.79
C TRP A 259 -2.61 -3.18 21.25
N THR A 260 -2.41 -2.06 20.57
CA THR A 260 -1.08 -1.71 20.05
C THR A 260 -0.09 -1.40 21.17
N LEU A 261 -0.49 -0.65 22.19
CA LEU A 261 0.36 -0.35 23.35
C LEU A 261 0.77 -1.61 24.14
N LYS A 262 -0.08 -2.64 24.16
CA LYS A 262 0.24 -3.95 24.76
C LYS A 262 1.13 -4.81 23.87
N PHE A 263 1.00 -4.68 22.55
CA PHE A 263 1.70 -5.49 21.56
C PHE A 263 3.14 -5.00 21.32
N VAL A 264 3.35 -3.68 21.31
CA VAL A 264 4.64 -3.07 20.97
C VAL A 264 5.39 -2.65 22.22
N ASP A 265 6.48 -3.33 22.50
CA ASP A 265 7.35 -2.98 23.63
C ASP A 265 7.99 -1.60 23.46
N GLY A 266 8.06 -0.85 24.57
CA GLY A 266 8.77 0.44 24.64
C GLY A 266 8.02 1.64 24.05
N LEU A 267 6.74 1.52 23.71
CA LEU A 267 5.89 2.67 23.39
C LEU A 267 5.44 3.36 24.69
N ASN A 268 5.96 4.56 24.94
CA ASN A 268 5.61 5.38 26.09
C ASN A 268 4.63 6.49 25.68
N VAL A 269 3.41 6.12 25.27
CA VAL A 269 2.33 7.03 25.00
C VAL A 269 1.30 6.89 26.10
N GLU A 270 1.13 7.94 26.91
CA GLU A 270 0.12 7.94 27.96
C GLU A 270 -1.26 8.25 27.37
N VAL A 271 -2.24 7.40 27.66
CA VAL A 271 -3.62 7.54 27.19
C VAL A 271 -4.56 7.54 28.39
N LYS A 272 -5.24 8.65 28.62
CA LYS A 272 -6.22 8.77 29.72
C LYS A 272 -7.43 7.86 29.44
N ASP A 273 -8.05 7.37 30.53
CA ASP A 273 -9.15 6.40 30.46
C ASP A 273 -10.38 6.89 29.68
N ASN A 274 -10.61 8.19 29.66
CA ASN A 274 -11.75 8.82 28.98
C ASN A 274 -11.52 9.12 27.49
N VAL A 275 -10.29 8.93 26.97
CA VAL A 275 -9.99 9.09 25.55
C VAL A 275 -10.50 7.88 24.78
N GLN A 276 -11.28 8.14 23.69
CA GLN A 276 -11.92 7.11 22.87
C GLN A 276 -11.28 6.96 21.49
N ALA A 277 -10.55 7.96 21.01
CA ALA A 277 -9.84 7.88 19.74
C ALA A 277 -8.66 8.86 19.68
N HIS A 278 -7.72 8.57 18.81
CA HIS A 278 -6.65 9.48 18.39
C HIS A 278 -6.78 9.83 16.90
N LEU A 279 -6.47 11.09 16.57
CA LEU A 279 -6.03 11.47 15.22
C LEU A 279 -4.53 11.75 15.27
N LEU A 280 -3.78 11.08 14.41
CA LEU A 280 -2.38 11.37 14.12
C LEU A 280 -2.34 12.22 12.85
N ILE A 281 -1.85 13.45 12.94
CA ILE A 281 -1.90 14.44 11.86
C ILE A 281 -0.49 14.90 11.53
N GLU A 282 -0.07 14.74 10.28
CA GLU A 282 1.23 15.20 9.79
C GLU A 282 1.03 16.31 8.75
N VAL A 283 1.81 17.39 8.86
CA VAL A 283 2.02 18.37 7.79
C VAL A 283 3.47 18.38 7.38
N ASP A 284 3.77 18.52 6.10
CA ASP A 284 5.13 18.47 5.56
C ASP A 284 5.39 19.57 4.51
N GLY A 285 6.63 20.04 4.43
CA GLY A 285 7.03 21.10 3.52
C GLY A 285 8.48 21.53 3.69
N ASN A 286 8.82 22.68 3.10
CA ASN A 286 10.20 23.18 3.08
C ASN A 286 10.47 24.31 4.06
N TYR A 287 9.44 24.87 4.71
CA TYR A 287 9.54 26.08 5.56
C TYR A 287 8.90 25.78 6.93
N PRO A 288 9.72 25.65 8.00
CA PRO A 288 9.24 25.32 9.34
C PRO A 288 8.16 26.29 9.87
N GLU A 289 8.33 27.58 9.60
CA GLU A 289 7.40 28.63 10.03
C GLU A 289 6.00 28.47 9.40
N ILE A 290 5.90 28.01 8.16
CA ILE A 290 4.64 27.73 7.49
C ILE A 290 3.99 26.50 8.12
N LEU A 291 4.77 25.45 8.38
CA LEU A 291 4.27 24.23 9.01
C LEU A 291 3.74 24.48 10.42
N MET A 292 4.39 25.37 11.18
CA MET A 292 3.89 25.77 12.50
C MET A 292 2.57 26.53 12.40
N GLN A 293 2.43 27.42 11.42
CA GLN A 293 1.15 28.11 11.18
C GLN A 293 0.03 27.13 10.78
N GLU A 294 0.33 26.13 9.93
CA GLU A 294 -0.63 25.08 9.58
C GLU A 294 -1.00 24.24 10.81
N ALA A 295 -0.03 23.90 11.67
CA ALA A 295 -0.28 23.18 12.91
C ALA A 295 -1.15 23.98 13.90
N GLU A 296 -0.90 25.29 14.06
CA GLU A 296 -1.74 26.19 14.86
C GLU A 296 -3.17 26.30 14.32
N GLN A 297 -3.34 26.33 13.00
CA GLN A 297 -4.66 26.33 12.37
C GLN A 297 -5.38 24.99 12.59
N ILE A 298 -4.67 23.85 12.49
CA ILE A 298 -5.23 22.55 12.85
C ILE A 298 -5.68 22.54 14.30
N LEU A 299 -4.85 23.02 15.22
CA LEU A 299 -5.17 23.11 16.64
C LEU A 299 -6.46 23.92 16.87
N ALA A 300 -6.58 25.11 16.26
CA ALA A 300 -7.79 25.94 16.36
C ALA A 300 -9.06 25.25 15.81
N VAL A 301 -8.92 24.33 14.85
CA VAL A 301 -10.04 23.53 14.36
C VAL A 301 -10.41 22.42 15.35
N VAL A 302 -9.42 21.65 15.83
CA VAL A 302 -9.70 20.49 16.70
C VAL A 302 -10.15 20.91 18.10
N GLU A 303 -9.76 22.10 18.60
CA GLU A 303 -10.24 22.68 19.86
C GLU A 303 -11.75 23.00 19.85
N GLN A 304 -12.41 22.95 18.70
CA GLN A 304 -13.88 23.08 18.63
C GLN A 304 -14.60 21.77 19.04
N PHE A 305 -13.86 20.70 19.25
CA PHE A 305 -14.34 19.39 19.66
C PHE A 305 -13.93 19.09 21.11
N GLU A 306 -14.47 18.01 21.66
CA GLU A 306 -14.13 17.54 23.00
C GLU A 306 -12.83 16.74 22.96
N ILE A 307 -11.69 17.42 23.14
CA ILE A 307 -10.35 16.84 23.07
C ILE A 307 -9.60 16.94 24.39
N ASP A 308 -8.55 16.12 24.54
CA ASP A 308 -7.54 16.27 25.59
C ASP A 308 -6.34 17.08 25.07
N GLU A 309 -5.29 17.22 25.87
CA GLU A 309 -4.06 17.90 25.51
C GLU A 309 -3.43 17.29 24.25
N VAL A 310 -3.16 18.15 23.26
CA VAL A 310 -2.56 17.77 21.99
C VAL A 310 -1.05 17.59 22.17
N LEU A 311 -0.52 16.44 21.75
CA LEU A 311 0.91 16.18 21.75
C LEU A 311 1.53 16.63 20.42
N PHE A 312 2.47 17.59 20.52
CA PHE A 312 3.39 17.91 19.43
C PHE A 312 4.63 17.02 19.53
N ALA A 313 4.96 16.30 18.46
CA ALA A 313 6.18 15.53 18.40
C ALA A 313 7.35 16.43 17.94
N ASP A 314 8.17 16.85 18.90
CA ASP A 314 9.28 17.78 18.68
C ASP A 314 10.55 17.09 18.17
N THR A 315 10.70 15.79 18.44
CA THR A 315 11.89 15.01 18.09
C THR A 315 11.56 13.90 17.11
N GLU A 316 12.55 13.49 16.31
CA GLU A 316 12.40 12.34 15.41
C GLU A 316 12.09 11.04 16.18
N GLU A 317 12.57 10.90 17.42
CA GLU A 317 12.26 9.75 18.27
C GLU A 317 10.76 9.71 18.59
N GLN A 318 10.17 10.83 19.00
CA GLN A 318 8.72 10.93 19.26
C GLN A 318 7.90 10.67 18.00
N LYS A 319 8.28 11.26 16.86
CA LYS A 319 7.59 11.03 15.57
C LYS A 319 7.63 9.56 15.19
N ASN A 320 8.80 8.92 15.30
CA ASN A 320 8.97 7.51 15.01
C ASN A 320 8.14 6.61 15.94
N ALA A 321 8.04 6.95 17.23
CA ALA A 321 7.22 6.22 18.19
C ALA A 321 5.72 6.30 17.83
N LEU A 322 5.21 7.49 17.49
CA LEU A 322 3.81 7.68 17.08
C LEU A 322 3.49 6.95 15.77
N TRP A 323 4.38 7.04 14.78
CA TRP A 323 4.23 6.28 13.53
C TRP A 323 4.35 4.77 13.74
N LYS A 324 5.23 4.32 14.62
CA LYS A 324 5.35 2.90 14.99
C LYS A 324 4.05 2.42 15.61
N MET A 325 3.47 3.19 16.55
CA MET A 325 2.16 2.89 17.15
C MET A 325 1.11 2.71 16.05
N ARG A 326 0.94 3.68 15.14
CA ARG A 326 -0.07 3.62 14.09
C ARG A 326 0.12 2.43 13.12
N ARG A 327 1.34 2.15 12.71
CA ARG A 327 1.66 1.08 11.75
C ARG A 327 1.53 -0.32 12.33
N SER A 328 1.61 -0.46 13.65
CA SER A 328 1.53 -1.77 14.32
C SER A 328 0.09 -2.20 14.67
N VAL A 329 -0.93 -1.37 14.37
CA VAL A 329 -2.32 -1.67 14.74
C VAL A 329 -2.79 -2.99 14.12
N ALA A 330 -2.59 -3.21 12.83
CA ALA A 330 -3.02 -4.42 12.14
C ALA A 330 -2.40 -5.68 12.75
N GLU A 331 -1.10 -5.65 13.04
CA GLU A 331 -0.39 -6.77 13.68
C GLU A 331 -0.86 -7.00 15.11
N ALA A 332 -1.15 -5.93 15.85
CA ALA A 332 -1.71 -6.02 17.20
C ALA A 332 -3.09 -6.67 17.19
N VAL A 333 -3.94 -6.34 16.22
CA VAL A 333 -5.26 -6.98 16.04
C VAL A 333 -5.09 -8.46 15.71
N LYS A 334 -4.22 -8.80 14.75
CA LYS A 334 -3.87 -10.20 14.38
C LYS A 334 -3.41 -11.02 15.58
N ALA A 335 -2.56 -10.45 16.42
CA ALA A 335 -2.01 -11.15 17.59
C ALA A 335 -3.04 -11.38 18.70
N ASN A 336 -4.10 -10.55 18.78
CA ASN A 336 -5.06 -10.58 19.88
C ASN A 336 -6.39 -11.27 19.54
N SER A 337 -6.67 -11.57 18.27
CA SER A 337 -8.00 -12.08 17.85
C SER A 337 -7.94 -13.00 16.64
N ILE A 338 -8.97 -13.85 16.51
CA ILE A 338 -9.39 -14.38 15.21
C ILE A 338 -10.26 -13.31 14.60
N TYR A 339 -9.83 -12.75 13.48
CA TYR A 339 -10.44 -11.55 12.91
C TYR A 339 -10.73 -11.73 11.42
N LYS A 340 -11.55 -10.86 10.90
CA LYS A 340 -11.68 -10.60 9.47
C LYS A 340 -11.47 -9.12 9.25
N GLU A 341 -10.56 -8.77 8.34
CA GLU A 341 -10.29 -7.40 7.95
C GLU A 341 -11.25 -6.99 6.83
N GLU A 342 -11.88 -5.84 7.02
CA GLU A 342 -12.68 -5.17 6.00
C GLU A 342 -12.02 -3.82 5.72
N ASP A 343 -11.74 -3.54 4.45
CA ASP A 343 -11.12 -2.30 3.99
C ASP A 343 -12.17 -1.47 3.24
N THR A 344 -12.67 -0.44 3.91
CA THR A 344 -13.83 0.33 3.43
C THR A 344 -13.45 1.79 3.15
N VAL A 345 -14.07 2.38 2.12
CA VAL A 345 -13.88 3.79 1.76
C VAL A 345 -15.22 4.47 1.62
N VAL A 346 -15.36 5.66 2.24
CA VAL A 346 -16.53 6.52 2.11
C VAL A 346 -16.08 7.96 1.84
N PRO A 347 -16.94 8.85 1.31
CA PRO A 347 -16.68 10.28 1.35
C PRO A 347 -16.37 10.71 2.79
N ARG A 348 -15.32 11.50 3.01
CA ARG A 348 -14.80 11.88 4.35
C ARG A 348 -15.89 12.32 5.34
N TYR A 349 -16.89 13.05 4.86
CA TYR A 349 -18.00 13.53 5.69
C TYR A 349 -18.89 12.40 6.22
N GLU A 350 -18.87 11.23 5.59
CA GLU A 350 -19.65 10.06 5.99
C GLU A 350 -18.92 9.15 7.01
N LEU A 351 -17.64 9.43 7.31
CA LEU A 351 -16.86 8.64 8.28
C LEU A 351 -17.55 8.48 9.65
N PRO A 352 -18.10 9.54 10.29
CA PRO A 352 -18.79 9.39 11.58
C PRO A 352 -19.98 8.43 11.49
N LYS A 353 -20.71 8.48 10.38
CA LYS A 353 -21.87 7.60 10.13
C LYS A 353 -21.43 6.18 9.88
N LEU A 354 -20.32 5.95 9.13
CA LEU A 354 -19.75 4.63 8.92
C LEU A 354 -19.34 4.02 10.26
N LEU A 355 -18.55 4.73 11.07
CA LEU A 355 -18.09 4.26 12.38
C LEU A 355 -19.26 3.87 13.28
N LYS A 356 -20.25 4.75 13.40
CA LYS A 356 -21.47 4.47 14.17
C LYS A 356 -22.20 3.24 13.67
N GLY A 357 -22.38 3.11 12.34
CA GLY A 357 -23.07 1.97 11.73
C GLY A 357 -22.34 0.65 11.98
N ILE A 358 -21.03 0.63 11.94
CA ILE A 358 -20.21 -0.55 12.28
C ILE A 358 -20.47 -0.98 13.72
N LYS A 359 -20.48 -0.05 14.69
CA LYS A 359 -20.75 -0.35 16.10
C LYS A 359 -22.18 -0.87 16.33
N GLU A 360 -23.16 -0.27 15.67
CA GLU A 360 -24.56 -0.75 15.73
C GLU A 360 -24.71 -2.16 15.16
N ILE A 361 -24.04 -2.48 14.05
CA ILE A 361 -24.04 -3.81 13.44
C ILE A 361 -23.33 -4.81 14.37
N GLY A 362 -22.16 -4.44 14.92
CA GLY A 362 -21.45 -5.27 15.89
C GLY A 362 -22.32 -5.63 17.11
N ALA A 363 -22.99 -4.64 17.68
CA ALA A 363 -23.91 -4.85 18.81
C ALA A 363 -25.10 -5.76 18.43
N LYS A 364 -25.64 -5.61 17.21
CA LYS A 364 -26.75 -6.42 16.71
C LYS A 364 -26.39 -7.89 16.47
N TYR A 365 -25.19 -8.15 15.94
CA TYR A 365 -24.76 -9.49 15.54
C TYR A 365 -23.78 -10.14 16.51
N GLY A 366 -23.38 -9.45 17.57
CA GLY A 366 -22.55 -9.98 18.66
C GLY A 366 -21.08 -10.14 18.29
N PHE A 367 -20.51 -9.24 17.48
CA PHE A 367 -19.07 -9.15 17.24
C PHE A 367 -18.49 -7.81 17.70
N GLN A 368 -17.22 -7.83 18.08
CA GLN A 368 -16.44 -6.63 18.37
C GLN A 368 -15.77 -6.15 17.07
N SER A 369 -15.80 -4.84 16.81
CA SER A 369 -15.02 -4.20 15.76
C SER A 369 -13.93 -3.34 16.37
N VAL A 370 -12.75 -3.33 15.74
CA VAL A 370 -11.62 -2.45 16.08
C VAL A 370 -11.33 -1.61 14.85
N CYS A 371 -11.61 -0.30 14.96
CA CYS A 371 -11.56 0.60 13.81
C CYS A 371 -10.30 1.48 13.83
N TYR A 372 -9.61 1.53 12.69
CA TYR A 372 -8.47 2.40 12.44
C TYR A 372 -8.35 2.62 10.92
N GLY A 373 -7.62 3.63 10.49
CA GLY A 373 -7.48 3.81 9.03
C GLY A 373 -6.95 5.18 8.62
N HIS A 374 -6.92 5.37 7.31
CA HIS A 374 -6.49 6.59 6.64
C HIS A 374 -7.68 7.56 6.55
N ALA A 375 -8.05 8.18 7.69
CA ALA A 375 -9.25 9.02 7.76
C ALA A 375 -9.20 10.21 6.79
N GLY A 376 -7.99 10.67 6.45
CA GLY A 376 -7.79 11.78 5.53
C GLY A 376 -8.32 11.54 4.11
N ASP A 377 -8.43 10.30 3.65
CA ASP A 377 -9.01 9.93 2.35
C ASP A 377 -10.35 9.19 2.46
N GLY A 378 -10.85 9.01 3.68
CA GLY A 378 -12.14 8.39 3.94
C GLY A 378 -12.07 6.87 4.12
N ASN A 379 -10.85 6.32 4.29
CA ASN A 379 -10.61 4.91 4.45
C ASN A 379 -10.65 4.49 5.93
N LEU A 380 -11.32 3.37 6.21
CA LEU A 380 -11.42 2.77 7.52
C LEU A 380 -11.32 1.24 7.42
N HIS A 381 -10.38 0.68 8.17
CA HIS A 381 -10.23 -0.75 8.39
C HIS A 381 -11.01 -1.21 9.60
#